data_b21e2e3fba52238c50178f7ad31e9a2a
#
_entry.id   b21e2e3fba52238c50178f7ad31e9a2a
#
_cell.length_a   1.000
_cell.length_b   1.000
_cell.length_c   1.000
_cell.angle_alpha   90.00
_cell.angle_beta   90.00
_cell.angle_gamma   90.00
#
_symmetry.space_group_name_H-M   'P 1'
#
loop_
_entity.id
_entity.type
_entity.pdbx_description
1 polymer ?
#
loop_
_entity_poly.entity_id
_entity_poly.type
_entity_poly.pdbx_seq_one_letter_code
_entity_poly.pdbx_strand_id
1 'polypeptide(L)'
;VAVIMDGNGRWAKKRFLPRFAGHAKGVELVREMVRACLERNIRFLTLFAFSSENWRRPQDEVTLLMQLFVKALEQEVEKLDRNGVRLRIIGDLSRFDQPLQALIREAEARTAGNTRLDLTIAANYGGRWDVMQAVNRMLAAQPEKRDGWNEADLEPYLSMEYAPEPDLFIRTGGEERISNFLLWQLAYTELYFTDTLWPEFDTAEFDKAILSYQQRERRFGRTSEQLTGKPDA
;
A
#
# COMPACT_ATOMS: atom_id res chain seq x y z
N VAL A 1 2.20 6.28 -4.98
CA VAL A 1 3.30 5.32 -4.71
C VAL A 1 2.76 4.16 -3.90
N ALA A 2 3.12 2.91 -4.23
CA ALA A 2 2.76 1.70 -3.48
C ALA A 2 4.04 0.99 -2.99
N VAL A 3 4.07 0.51 -1.74
CA VAL A 3 5.28 -0.06 -1.15
C VAL A 3 5.02 -1.40 -0.45
N ILE A 4 5.83 -2.42 -0.79
CA ILE A 4 5.97 -3.64 0.03
C ILE A 4 7.17 -3.47 0.95
N MET A 5 6.89 -3.42 2.25
CA MET A 5 7.85 -3.20 3.34
C MET A 5 8.52 -4.50 3.77
N ASP A 6 9.40 -5.05 2.91
CA ASP A 6 10.06 -6.33 3.18
C ASP A 6 11.46 -6.15 3.81
N GLY A 7 11.88 -7.16 4.58
CA GLY A 7 13.22 -7.21 5.18
C GLY A 7 13.28 -6.99 6.68
N ASN A 8 12.17 -6.65 7.36
CA ASN A 8 12.13 -6.37 8.80
C ASN A 8 12.78 -7.49 9.64
N GLY A 9 12.37 -8.74 9.40
CA GLY A 9 12.92 -9.90 10.13
C GLY A 9 14.40 -10.17 9.82
N ARG A 10 14.83 -9.97 8.57
CA ARG A 10 16.24 -10.12 8.16
C ARG A 10 17.12 -9.04 8.78
N TRP A 11 16.61 -7.82 8.87
CA TRP A 11 17.27 -6.71 9.54
C TRP A 11 17.53 -7.01 11.02
N ALA A 12 16.52 -7.50 11.75
CA ALA A 12 16.63 -7.89 13.14
C ALA A 12 17.66 -9.04 13.30
N LYS A 13 17.58 -10.09 12.47
CA LYS A 13 18.50 -11.23 12.50
C LYS A 13 19.95 -10.81 12.30
N LYS A 14 20.24 -9.90 11.35
CA LYS A 14 21.59 -9.37 11.12
C LYS A 14 22.18 -8.66 12.34
N ARG A 15 21.33 -8.21 13.28
CA ARG A 15 21.69 -7.47 14.50
C ARG A 15 21.54 -8.28 15.77
N PHE A 16 21.30 -9.59 15.63
CA PHE A 16 21.04 -10.49 16.76
C PHE A 16 19.85 -10.03 17.64
N LEU A 17 18.88 -9.35 17.02
CA LEU A 17 17.67 -8.88 17.67
C LEU A 17 16.48 -9.83 17.37
N PRO A 18 15.49 -9.90 18.25
CA PRO A 18 14.27 -10.63 17.97
C PRO A 18 13.51 -9.99 16.80
N ARG A 19 12.78 -10.80 16.02
CA ARG A 19 12.11 -10.37 14.77
C ARG A 19 11.20 -9.16 14.96
N PHE A 20 10.51 -9.06 16.10
CA PHE A 20 9.60 -7.94 16.38
C PHE A 20 10.33 -6.58 16.44
N ALA A 21 11.60 -6.54 16.84
CA ALA A 21 12.38 -5.31 16.84
C ALA A 21 12.55 -4.73 15.43
N GLY A 22 12.66 -5.59 14.42
CA GLY A 22 12.66 -5.16 13.02
C GLY A 22 11.33 -4.57 12.59
N HIS A 23 10.21 -5.17 12.99
CA HIS A 23 8.87 -4.65 12.69
C HIS A 23 8.61 -3.32 13.41
N ALA A 24 9.00 -3.20 14.68
CA ALA A 24 8.89 -1.94 15.43
C ALA A 24 9.71 -0.82 14.76
N LYS A 25 10.96 -1.11 14.34
CA LYS A 25 11.78 -0.16 13.57
C LYS A 25 11.15 0.19 12.23
N GLY A 26 10.52 -0.79 11.55
CA GLY A 26 9.79 -0.56 10.31
C GLY A 26 8.60 0.40 10.46
N VAL A 27 7.90 0.38 11.61
CA VAL A 27 6.82 1.35 11.89
C VAL A 27 7.37 2.77 12.07
N GLU A 28 8.54 2.93 12.68
CA GLU A 28 9.19 4.25 12.76
C GLU A 28 9.48 4.82 11.38
N LEU A 29 9.94 3.98 10.45
CA LEU A 29 10.24 4.40 9.09
C LEU A 29 8.98 4.82 8.31
N VAL A 30 7.81 4.26 8.60
CA VAL A 30 6.54 4.72 8.00
C VAL A 30 6.34 6.21 8.24
N ARG A 31 6.69 6.73 9.42
CA ARG A 31 6.60 8.18 9.73
C ARG A 31 7.51 9.01 8.83
N GLU A 32 8.73 8.51 8.59
CA GLU A 32 9.69 9.18 7.71
C GLU A 32 9.19 9.19 6.26
N MET A 33 8.62 8.08 5.78
CA MET A 33 8.04 7.99 4.45
C MET A 33 6.82 8.89 4.27
N VAL A 34 5.94 8.98 5.25
CA VAL A 34 4.80 9.92 5.23
C VAL A 34 5.32 11.36 5.12
N ARG A 35 6.32 11.74 5.91
CA ARG A 35 6.95 13.06 5.84
C ARG A 35 7.57 13.31 4.47
N ALA A 36 8.36 12.34 3.97
CA ALA A 36 8.99 12.41 2.66
C ALA A 36 7.98 12.59 1.53
N CYS A 37 6.83 11.91 1.59
CA CYS A 37 5.73 12.08 0.64
C CYS A 37 5.12 13.49 0.70
N LEU A 38 4.87 14.02 1.91
CA LEU A 38 4.35 15.38 2.09
C LEU A 38 5.29 16.45 1.55
N GLU A 39 6.60 16.31 1.79
CA GLU A 39 7.65 17.24 1.30
C GLU A 39 7.78 17.22 -0.23
N ARG A 40 7.49 16.07 -0.86
CA ARG A 40 7.58 15.88 -2.33
C ARG A 40 6.24 16.05 -3.05
N ASN A 41 5.18 16.48 -2.33
CA ASN A 41 3.83 16.61 -2.85
C ASN A 41 3.26 15.32 -3.47
N ILE A 42 3.66 14.17 -2.94
CA ILE A 42 3.07 12.87 -3.29
C ILE A 42 1.73 12.76 -2.57
N ARG A 43 0.65 12.58 -3.31
CA ARG A 43 -0.72 12.62 -2.78
C ARG A 43 -1.26 11.27 -2.30
N PHE A 44 -0.69 10.16 -2.79
CA PHE A 44 -1.16 8.81 -2.47
C PHE A 44 0.02 7.91 -2.10
N LEU A 45 0.00 7.37 -0.88
CA LEU A 45 0.97 6.38 -0.39
C LEU A 45 0.22 5.15 0.11
N THR A 46 0.46 4.00 -0.53
CA THR A 46 -0.12 2.73 -0.12
C THR A 46 0.95 1.80 0.42
N LEU A 47 0.81 1.32 1.65
CA LEU A 47 1.76 0.47 2.35
C LEU A 47 1.17 -0.92 2.60
N PHE A 48 1.88 -1.98 2.19
CA PHE A 48 1.50 -3.36 2.45
C PHE A 48 1.99 -3.80 3.84
N ALA A 49 1.13 -3.65 4.84
CA ALA A 49 1.49 -3.91 6.23
C ALA A 49 1.28 -5.37 6.65
N PHE A 50 0.20 -6.02 6.17
CA PHE A 50 -0.12 -7.39 6.52
C PHE A 50 -0.90 -8.07 5.39
N SER A 51 -0.33 -9.12 4.79
CA SER A 51 -1.00 -9.87 3.74
C SER A 51 -1.95 -10.94 4.30
N SER A 52 -2.93 -11.36 3.50
CA SER A 52 -3.82 -12.48 3.85
C SER A 52 -3.06 -13.79 4.11
N GLU A 53 -1.88 -13.96 3.51
CA GLU A 53 -1.02 -15.13 3.70
C GLU A 53 -0.25 -15.09 5.04
N ASN A 54 -0.09 -13.91 5.65
CA ASN A 54 0.66 -13.75 6.90
C ASN A 54 0.00 -14.43 8.11
N TRP A 55 -1.29 -14.76 8.04
CA TRP A 55 -1.95 -15.59 9.05
C TRP A 55 -1.35 -16.99 9.20
N ARG A 56 -0.58 -17.46 8.21
CA ARG A 56 0.13 -18.75 8.25
C ARG A 56 1.45 -18.69 9.03
N ARG A 57 1.85 -17.50 9.49
CA ARG A 57 3.04 -17.32 10.34
C ARG A 57 2.81 -17.91 11.73
N PRO A 58 3.88 -18.16 12.52
CA PRO A 58 3.73 -18.55 13.92
C PRO A 58 2.79 -17.59 14.67
N GLN A 59 1.90 -18.14 15.50
CA GLN A 59 0.85 -17.37 16.19
C GLN A 59 1.41 -16.21 17.02
N ASP A 60 2.54 -16.42 17.68
CA ASP A 60 3.21 -15.38 18.48
C ASP A 60 3.65 -14.19 17.61
N GLU A 61 4.14 -14.44 16.37
CA GLU A 61 4.51 -13.38 15.44
C GLU A 61 3.25 -12.60 14.98
N VAL A 62 2.17 -13.30 14.65
CA VAL A 62 0.90 -12.67 14.25
C VAL A 62 0.35 -11.80 15.37
N THR A 63 0.34 -12.31 16.61
CA THR A 63 -0.12 -11.56 17.78
C THR A 63 0.68 -10.27 17.99
N LEU A 64 2.01 -10.37 17.88
CA LEU A 64 2.89 -9.20 18.00
C LEU A 64 2.66 -8.17 16.88
N LEU A 65 2.43 -8.62 15.65
CA LEU A 65 2.13 -7.72 14.53
C LEU A 65 0.81 -6.98 14.76
N MET A 66 -0.23 -7.66 15.27
CA MET A 66 -1.50 -7.03 15.59
C MET A 66 -1.34 -6.00 16.73
N GLN A 67 -0.58 -6.32 17.78
CA GLN A 67 -0.29 -5.37 18.86
C GLN A 67 0.47 -4.13 18.36
N LEU A 68 1.44 -4.30 17.45
CA LEU A 68 2.14 -3.18 16.81
C LEU A 68 1.19 -2.34 15.96
N PHE A 69 0.25 -2.96 15.26
CA PHE A 69 -0.72 -2.24 14.46
C PHE A 69 -1.68 -1.40 15.31
N VAL A 70 -2.24 -1.98 16.38
CA VAL A 70 -3.06 -1.25 17.37
C VAL A 70 -2.28 -0.06 17.92
N LYS A 71 -1.06 -0.30 18.43
CA LYS A 71 -0.21 0.74 18.99
C LYS A 71 0.12 1.85 17.99
N ALA A 72 0.37 1.49 16.73
CA ALA A 72 0.63 2.48 15.69
C ALA A 72 -0.61 3.35 15.43
N LEU A 73 -1.81 2.77 15.36
CA LEU A 73 -3.05 3.54 15.23
C LEU A 73 -3.24 4.50 16.39
N GLU A 74 -3.15 4.01 17.64
CA GLU A 74 -3.31 4.86 18.84
C GLU A 74 -2.33 6.04 18.91
N GLN A 75 -1.08 5.82 18.50
CA GLN A 75 -0.01 6.82 18.64
C GLN A 75 0.11 7.79 17.47
N GLU A 76 -0.29 7.38 16.26
CA GLU A 76 0.00 8.15 15.04
C GLU A 76 -1.21 8.91 14.49
N VAL A 77 -2.44 8.48 14.77
CA VAL A 77 -3.65 9.07 14.16
C VAL A 77 -3.74 10.59 14.43
N GLU A 78 -3.45 11.03 15.66
CA GLU A 78 -3.45 12.46 15.96
C GLU A 78 -2.38 13.25 15.19
N LYS A 79 -1.22 12.66 14.96
CA LYS A 79 -0.15 13.29 14.18
C LYS A 79 -0.49 13.32 12.68
N LEU A 80 -1.08 12.24 12.17
CA LEU A 80 -1.59 12.17 10.80
C LEU A 80 -2.61 13.27 10.56
N ASP A 81 -3.58 13.40 11.46
CA ASP A 81 -4.62 14.42 11.40
C ASP A 81 -4.05 15.84 11.40
N ARG A 82 -3.17 16.17 12.35
CA ARG A 82 -2.49 17.48 12.40
C ARG A 82 -1.67 17.82 11.17
N ASN A 83 -1.15 16.82 10.45
CA ASN A 83 -0.37 17.02 9.22
C ASN A 83 -1.23 17.00 7.95
N GLY A 84 -2.54 16.89 8.06
CA GLY A 84 -3.47 16.84 6.93
C GLY A 84 -3.41 15.53 6.13
N VAL A 85 -3.01 14.42 6.79
CA VAL A 85 -2.95 13.08 6.20
C VAL A 85 -4.26 12.36 6.45
N ARG A 86 -4.89 11.87 5.40
CA ARG A 86 -6.08 11.02 5.46
C ARG A 86 -5.67 9.57 5.54
N LEU A 87 -6.07 8.88 6.61
CA LEU A 87 -5.80 7.46 6.79
C LEU A 87 -6.93 6.63 6.18
N ARG A 88 -6.54 5.56 5.50
CA ARG A 88 -7.45 4.52 4.98
C ARG A 88 -6.87 3.14 5.26
N ILE A 89 -7.71 2.20 5.64
CA ILE A 89 -7.32 0.81 5.86
C ILE A 89 -8.11 -0.07 4.89
N ILE A 90 -7.39 -0.81 4.04
CA ILE A 90 -7.99 -1.74 3.08
C ILE A 90 -7.63 -3.19 3.39
N GLY A 91 -8.53 -4.12 3.04
CA GLY A 91 -8.38 -5.56 3.27
C GLY A 91 -9.62 -6.16 3.94
N ASP A 92 -9.58 -7.45 4.21
CA ASP A 92 -10.65 -8.13 4.93
C ASP A 92 -10.54 -7.90 6.45
N LEU A 93 -11.15 -6.80 6.91
CA LEU A 93 -11.11 -6.40 8.31
C LEU A 93 -12.01 -7.27 9.21
N SER A 94 -12.85 -8.14 8.64
CA SER A 94 -13.77 -9.01 9.40
C SER A 94 -13.02 -10.02 10.30
N ARG A 95 -11.76 -10.34 9.96
CA ARG A 95 -10.91 -11.23 10.74
C ARG A 95 -10.24 -10.59 11.96
N PHE A 96 -10.27 -9.27 12.05
CA PHE A 96 -9.78 -8.56 13.24
C PHE A 96 -10.84 -8.58 14.34
N ASP A 97 -10.40 -8.49 15.58
CA ASP A 97 -11.32 -8.39 16.71
C ASP A 97 -12.11 -7.06 16.68
N GLN A 98 -13.21 -7.03 17.39
CA GLN A 98 -14.11 -5.87 17.42
C GLN A 98 -13.44 -4.59 17.94
N PRO A 99 -12.57 -4.63 18.98
CA PRO A 99 -11.82 -3.45 19.42
C PRO A 99 -10.95 -2.84 18.31
N LEU A 100 -10.19 -3.66 17.58
CA LEU A 100 -9.34 -3.18 16.49
C LEU A 100 -10.18 -2.62 15.33
N GLN A 101 -11.28 -3.28 14.98
CA GLN A 101 -12.20 -2.75 13.96
C GLN A 101 -12.80 -1.39 14.37
N ALA A 102 -13.14 -1.20 15.64
CA ALA A 102 -13.64 0.07 16.15
C ALA A 102 -12.55 1.17 16.09
N LEU A 103 -11.34 0.85 16.51
CA LEU A 103 -10.19 1.75 16.46
C LEU A 103 -9.88 2.19 15.01
N ILE A 104 -9.94 1.27 14.05
CA ILE A 104 -9.76 1.58 12.62
C ILE A 104 -10.81 2.59 12.16
N ARG A 105 -12.11 2.33 12.44
CA ARG A 105 -13.20 3.24 12.04
C ARG A 105 -13.05 4.64 12.66
N GLU A 106 -12.64 4.72 13.92
CA GLU A 106 -12.39 5.99 14.61
C GLU A 106 -11.23 6.75 13.94
N ALA A 107 -10.13 6.05 13.66
CA ALA A 107 -8.94 6.63 13.02
C ALA A 107 -9.25 7.19 11.61
N GLU A 108 -9.99 6.43 10.80
CA GLU A 108 -10.43 6.86 9.47
C GLU A 108 -11.39 8.04 9.55
N ALA A 109 -12.38 8.00 10.45
CA ALA A 109 -13.36 9.08 10.64
C ALA A 109 -12.66 10.37 11.09
N ARG A 110 -11.71 10.30 12.02
CA ARG A 110 -10.96 11.46 12.51
C ARG A 110 -10.17 12.14 11.41
N THR A 111 -9.60 11.39 10.48
CA THR A 111 -8.74 11.93 9.41
C THR A 111 -9.48 12.15 8.09
N ALA A 112 -10.78 11.88 8.01
CA ALA A 112 -11.57 11.87 6.78
C ALA A 112 -11.60 13.22 6.02
N GLY A 113 -11.46 14.34 6.73
CA GLY A 113 -11.44 15.69 6.14
C GLY A 113 -10.08 16.11 5.55
N ASN A 114 -9.03 15.32 5.74
CA ASN A 114 -7.68 15.66 5.30
C ASN A 114 -7.47 15.43 3.81
N THR A 115 -6.61 16.25 3.18
CA THR A 115 -6.45 16.27 1.71
C THR A 115 -5.00 16.38 1.23
N ARG A 116 -4.01 16.46 2.14
CA ARG A 116 -2.62 16.63 1.73
C ARG A 116 -1.97 15.32 1.24
N LEU A 117 -2.31 14.21 1.89
CA LEU A 117 -1.84 12.87 1.55
C LEU A 117 -2.91 11.85 1.95
N ASP A 118 -3.32 10.98 1.04
CA ASP A 118 -4.05 9.77 1.34
C ASP A 118 -3.04 8.65 1.67
N LEU A 119 -2.97 8.26 2.95
CA LEU A 119 -2.18 7.13 3.43
C LEU A 119 -3.06 5.90 3.52
N THR A 120 -2.83 4.93 2.66
CA THR A 120 -3.54 3.66 2.67
C THR A 120 -2.66 2.56 3.27
N ILE A 121 -3.18 1.87 4.28
CA ILE A 121 -2.55 0.69 4.87
C ILE A 121 -3.33 -0.55 4.44
N ALA A 122 -2.70 -1.42 3.67
CA ALA A 122 -3.26 -2.71 3.30
C ALA A 122 -2.98 -3.72 4.43
N ALA A 123 -4.05 -4.08 5.16
CA ALA A 123 -4.03 -4.94 6.34
C ALA A 123 -4.99 -6.13 6.14
N ASN A 124 -4.49 -7.34 6.27
CA ASN A 124 -5.20 -8.57 5.86
C ASN A 124 -5.69 -8.47 4.40
N TYR A 125 -4.83 -7.94 3.55
CA TYR A 125 -5.13 -7.68 2.15
C TYR A 125 -4.49 -8.74 1.23
N GLY A 126 -5.15 -8.99 0.11
CA GLY A 126 -4.63 -9.76 -1.02
C GLY A 126 -5.34 -9.34 -2.30
N GLY A 127 -4.60 -9.07 -3.38
CA GLY A 127 -5.19 -8.60 -4.64
C GLY A 127 -6.20 -9.57 -5.26
N ARG A 128 -5.99 -10.88 -5.10
CA ARG A 128 -6.98 -11.88 -5.52
C ARG A 128 -8.27 -11.78 -4.73
N TRP A 129 -8.18 -11.59 -3.41
CA TRP A 129 -9.33 -11.35 -2.55
C TRP A 129 -10.05 -10.06 -2.95
N ASP A 130 -9.30 -8.98 -3.20
CA ASP A 130 -9.84 -7.68 -3.58
C ASP A 130 -10.68 -7.76 -4.86
N VAL A 131 -10.16 -8.41 -5.90
CA VAL A 131 -10.90 -8.65 -7.15
C VAL A 131 -12.16 -9.49 -6.89
N MET A 132 -12.06 -10.58 -6.12
CA MET A 132 -13.21 -11.45 -5.88
C MET A 132 -14.30 -10.80 -5.03
N GLN A 133 -13.95 -10.02 -4.00
CA GLN A 133 -14.92 -9.25 -3.22
C GLN A 133 -15.58 -8.17 -4.08
N ALA A 134 -14.81 -7.50 -4.96
CA ALA A 134 -15.32 -6.50 -5.87
C ALA A 134 -16.34 -7.10 -6.86
N VAL A 135 -16.02 -8.26 -7.46
CA VAL A 135 -16.96 -9.01 -8.33
C VAL A 135 -18.25 -9.34 -7.59
N ASN A 136 -18.17 -9.88 -6.36
CA ASN A 136 -19.35 -10.22 -5.59
C ASN A 136 -20.22 -8.99 -5.28
N ARG A 137 -19.59 -7.86 -4.92
CA ARG A 137 -20.29 -6.60 -4.65
C ARG A 137 -20.92 -6.03 -5.92
N MET A 138 -20.21 -6.05 -7.04
CA MET A 138 -20.71 -5.62 -8.34
C MET A 138 -21.95 -6.41 -8.76
N LEU A 139 -21.90 -7.75 -8.70
CA LEU A 139 -23.03 -8.61 -9.05
C LEU A 139 -24.22 -8.40 -8.10
N ALA A 140 -23.97 -8.22 -6.82
CA ALA A 140 -25.03 -7.95 -5.84
C ALA A 140 -25.71 -6.57 -6.04
N ALA A 141 -24.94 -5.57 -6.49
CA ALA A 141 -25.45 -4.22 -6.76
C ALA A 141 -26.26 -4.13 -8.07
N GLN A 142 -26.02 -5.04 -9.03
CA GLN A 142 -26.66 -5.03 -10.34
C GLN A 142 -27.24 -6.43 -10.68
N PRO A 143 -28.22 -6.93 -9.93
CA PRO A 143 -28.72 -8.31 -10.06
C PRO A 143 -29.39 -8.60 -11.40
N GLU A 144 -29.89 -7.58 -12.10
CA GLU A 144 -30.55 -7.73 -13.40
C GLU A 144 -29.58 -7.80 -14.59
N LYS A 145 -28.32 -7.30 -14.45
CA LYS A 145 -27.30 -7.36 -15.48
C LYS A 145 -26.69 -8.77 -15.54
N ARG A 146 -26.88 -9.49 -16.65
CA ARG A 146 -26.45 -10.87 -16.81
C ARG A 146 -25.17 -11.05 -17.61
N ASP A 147 -24.85 -10.12 -18.51
CA ASP A 147 -23.69 -10.15 -19.40
C ASP A 147 -23.19 -8.74 -19.72
N GLY A 148 -22.19 -8.63 -20.58
CA GLY A 148 -21.62 -7.34 -21.02
C GLY A 148 -20.85 -6.61 -19.92
N TRP A 149 -20.30 -7.34 -18.92
CA TRP A 149 -19.43 -6.78 -17.89
C TRP A 149 -18.08 -6.37 -18.47
N ASN A 150 -17.55 -5.24 -18.00
CA ASN A 150 -16.24 -4.72 -18.38
C ASN A 150 -15.49 -4.14 -17.16
N GLU A 151 -14.28 -3.64 -17.38
CA GLU A 151 -13.42 -3.12 -16.31
C GLU A 151 -14.08 -1.96 -15.56
N ALA A 152 -14.75 -1.05 -16.27
CA ALA A 152 -15.41 0.11 -15.67
C ALA A 152 -16.60 -0.25 -14.76
N ASP A 153 -17.20 -1.42 -14.97
CA ASP A 153 -18.22 -1.95 -14.05
C ASP A 153 -17.61 -2.45 -12.73
N LEU A 154 -16.38 -2.98 -12.77
CA LEU A 154 -15.69 -3.58 -11.61
C LEU A 154 -14.95 -2.56 -10.75
N GLU A 155 -14.29 -1.60 -11.38
CA GLU A 155 -13.41 -0.62 -10.71
C GLU A 155 -14.05 0.09 -9.50
N PRO A 156 -15.34 0.51 -9.52
CA PRO A 156 -15.99 1.17 -8.38
C PRO A 156 -16.12 0.30 -7.13
N TYR A 157 -15.88 -1.01 -7.22
CA TYR A 157 -16.01 -1.96 -6.13
C TYR A 157 -14.66 -2.44 -5.57
N LEU A 158 -13.55 -2.09 -6.23
CA LEU A 158 -12.20 -2.37 -5.73
C LEU A 158 -11.89 -1.54 -4.48
N SER A 159 -11.01 -2.06 -3.63
CA SER A 159 -10.66 -1.40 -2.36
C SER A 159 -9.97 -0.04 -2.55
N MET A 160 -9.40 0.22 -3.73
CA MET A 160 -8.67 1.46 -4.06
C MET A 160 -9.43 2.38 -5.03
N GLU A 161 -10.75 2.27 -5.13
CA GLU A 161 -11.61 3.03 -6.08
C GLU A 161 -11.47 4.56 -5.95
N TYR A 162 -11.08 5.04 -4.77
CA TYR A 162 -10.90 6.47 -4.46
C TYR A 162 -9.55 7.04 -4.95
N ALA A 163 -8.62 6.22 -5.37
CA ALA A 163 -7.26 6.60 -5.72
C ALA A 163 -6.93 6.25 -7.17
N PRO A 164 -6.10 7.05 -7.85
CA PRO A 164 -5.54 6.63 -9.13
C PRO A 164 -4.63 5.40 -8.97
N GLU A 165 -4.44 4.67 -10.05
CA GLU A 165 -3.42 3.61 -10.10
C GLU A 165 -2.05 4.14 -9.66
N PRO A 166 -1.26 3.36 -8.90
CA PRO A 166 0.08 3.78 -8.50
C PRO A 166 0.98 4.01 -9.72
N ASP A 167 1.70 5.12 -9.75
CA ASP A 167 2.74 5.36 -10.76
C ASP A 167 4.01 4.56 -10.50
N LEU A 168 4.36 4.40 -9.21
CA LEU A 168 5.57 3.73 -8.75
C LEU A 168 5.23 2.71 -7.67
N PHE A 169 5.68 1.48 -7.90
CA PHE A 169 5.71 0.42 -6.90
C PHE A 169 7.14 0.20 -6.43
N ILE A 170 7.32 0.10 -5.12
CA ILE A 170 8.61 -0.15 -4.49
C ILE A 170 8.52 -1.43 -3.67
N ARG A 171 9.51 -2.32 -3.82
CA ARG A 171 9.69 -3.42 -2.89
C ARG A 171 11.11 -3.44 -2.37
N THR A 172 11.23 -3.41 -1.04
CA THR A 172 12.49 -3.50 -0.31
C THR A 172 12.85 -4.96 -0.02
N GLY A 173 14.12 -5.22 0.30
CA GLY A 173 14.56 -6.53 0.80
C GLY A 173 14.99 -7.52 -0.27
N GLY A 174 15.23 -7.13 -1.53
CA GLY A 174 15.87 -7.96 -2.54
C GLY A 174 14.97 -9.00 -3.23
N GLU A 175 13.67 -8.99 -2.97
CA GLU A 175 12.73 -9.89 -3.64
C GLU A 175 12.03 -9.17 -4.80
N GLU A 176 12.05 -9.77 -5.99
CA GLU A 176 11.53 -9.18 -7.23
C GLU A 176 10.17 -9.79 -7.61
N ARG A 177 9.15 -9.56 -6.79
CA ARG A 177 7.77 -10.00 -7.01
C ARG A 177 6.78 -9.11 -6.27
N ILE A 178 5.52 -9.05 -6.74
CA ILE A 178 4.45 -8.22 -6.14
C ILE A 178 3.64 -8.95 -5.06
N SER A 179 3.84 -10.22 -4.84
CA SER A 179 3.30 -11.03 -3.73
C SER A 179 1.81 -10.84 -3.44
N ASN A 180 0.98 -10.92 -4.47
CA ASN A 180 -0.47 -10.76 -4.34
C ASN A 180 -0.89 -9.37 -3.79
N PHE A 181 -0.06 -8.33 -3.96
CA PHE A 181 -0.42 -6.96 -3.65
C PHE A 181 -1.12 -6.32 -4.86
N LEU A 182 -2.02 -5.40 -4.73
CA LEU A 182 -2.68 -4.53 -5.71
C LEU A 182 -2.70 -5.06 -7.18
N LEU A 183 -3.15 -6.31 -7.40
CA LEU A 183 -3.03 -6.99 -8.72
C LEU A 183 -3.65 -6.19 -9.86
N TRP A 184 -4.81 -5.58 -9.65
CA TRP A 184 -5.50 -4.78 -10.64
C TRP A 184 -4.78 -3.46 -10.89
N GLN A 185 -4.44 -2.76 -9.82
CA GLN A 185 -3.94 -1.40 -9.85
C GLN A 185 -2.48 -1.27 -10.30
N LEU A 186 -1.71 -2.38 -10.29
CA LEU A 186 -0.30 -2.39 -10.72
C LEU A 186 -0.11 -2.70 -12.20
N ALA A 187 -1.18 -2.78 -13.00
CA ALA A 187 -1.15 -3.22 -14.39
C ALA A 187 -0.17 -2.39 -15.27
N TYR A 188 -0.08 -1.07 -15.03
CA TYR A 188 0.80 -0.15 -15.76
C TYR A 188 1.78 0.60 -14.86
N THR A 189 1.99 0.08 -13.66
CA THR A 189 2.86 0.68 -12.65
C THR A 189 4.34 0.39 -12.93
N GLU A 190 5.19 1.38 -12.77
CA GLU A 190 6.65 1.19 -12.82
C GLU A 190 7.14 0.50 -11.56
N LEU A 191 7.89 -0.59 -11.72
CA LEU A 191 8.38 -1.41 -10.61
C LEU A 191 9.82 -1.05 -10.25
N TYR A 192 10.07 -0.83 -8.97
CA TYR A 192 11.39 -0.60 -8.40
C TYR A 192 11.66 -1.63 -7.29
N PHE A 193 12.71 -2.43 -7.46
CA PHE A 193 13.17 -3.43 -6.50
C PHE A 193 14.52 -3.00 -5.93
N THR A 194 14.74 -3.20 -4.61
CA THR A 194 16.00 -2.88 -3.95
C THR A 194 16.36 -3.93 -2.90
N ASP A 195 17.66 -4.20 -2.77
CA ASP A 195 18.20 -5.07 -1.72
C ASP A 195 18.14 -4.44 -0.32
N THR A 196 17.97 -3.12 -0.25
CA THR A 196 17.86 -2.39 1.01
C THR A 196 16.69 -2.94 1.83
N LEU A 197 16.96 -3.34 3.07
CA LEU A 197 15.93 -3.84 3.99
C LEU A 197 15.04 -2.69 4.46
N TRP A 198 13.72 -2.93 4.64
CA TRP A 198 12.79 -1.86 4.98
C TRP A 198 13.25 -0.96 6.14
N PRO A 199 13.77 -1.45 7.30
CA PRO A 199 14.24 -0.56 8.37
C PRO A 199 15.46 0.33 8.02
N GLU A 200 16.07 0.14 6.85
CA GLU A 200 17.21 0.92 6.34
C GLU A 200 16.86 1.72 5.08
N PHE A 201 15.60 1.63 4.61
CA PHE A 201 15.12 2.33 3.44
C PHE A 201 14.77 3.79 3.79
N ASP A 202 15.79 4.61 3.94
CA ASP A 202 15.66 6.02 4.31
C ASP A 202 15.15 6.91 3.15
N THR A 203 15.09 8.21 3.37
CA THR A 203 14.65 9.19 2.38
C THR A 203 15.58 9.27 1.16
N ALA A 204 16.88 8.97 1.31
CA ALA A 204 17.81 8.93 0.18
C ALA A 204 17.54 7.72 -0.73
N GLU A 205 17.23 6.56 -0.16
CA GLU A 205 16.81 5.37 -0.92
C GLU A 205 15.45 5.60 -1.60
N PHE A 206 14.53 6.31 -0.95
CA PHE A 206 13.25 6.71 -1.55
C PHE A 206 13.45 7.65 -2.73
N ASP A 207 14.36 8.62 -2.63
CA ASP A 207 14.70 9.53 -3.73
C ASP A 207 15.31 8.79 -4.93
N LYS A 208 16.13 7.76 -4.70
CA LYS A 208 16.63 6.90 -5.79
C LYS A 208 15.50 6.21 -6.54
N ALA A 209 14.49 5.72 -5.83
CA ALA A 209 13.33 5.09 -6.46
C ALA A 209 12.53 6.11 -7.31
N ILE A 210 12.33 7.32 -6.79
CA ILE A 210 11.66 8.41 -7.52
C ILE A 210 12.47 8.82 -8.75
N LEU A 211 13.78 8.98 -8.64
CA LEU A 211 14.66 9.30 -9.77
C LEU A 211 14.63 8.21 -10.84
N SER A 212 14.65 6.93 -10.42
CA SER A 212 14.51 5.80 -11.35
C SER A 212 13.18 5.87 -12.12
N TYR A 213 12.09 6.20 -11.45
CA TYR A 213 10.79 6.40 -12.09
C TYR A 213 10.82 7.58 -13.08
N GLN A 214 11.37 8.72 -12.70
CA GLN A 214 11.42 9.93 -13.54
C GLN A 214 12.25 9.76 -14.81
N GLN A 215 13.20 8.82 -14.82
CA GLN A 215 14.04 8.51 -15.97
C GLN A 215 13.37 7.56 -16.98
N ARG A 216 12.22 6.97 -16.64
CA ARG A 216 11.50 6.04 -17.50
C ARG A 216 10.51 6.76 -18.38
N GLU A 217 10.42 6.34 -19.63
CA GLU A 217 9.40 6.80 -20.57
C GLU A 217 8.14 5.93 -20.44
N ARG A 218 7.02 6.50 -20.03
CA ARG A 218 5.73 5.82 -19.89
C ARG A 218 4.94 5.96 -21.17
N ARG A 219 4.84 4.87 -21.93
CA ARG A 219 4.24 4.87 -23.28
C ARG A 219 2.77 4.49 -23.30
N PHE A 220 2.27 3.74 -22.32
CA PHE A 220 0.89 3.24 -22.27
C PHE A 220 0.42 2.62 -23.59
N GLY A 221 1.27 1.76 -24.20
CA GLY A 221 1.00 1.12 -25.48
C GLY A 221 1.22 2.00 -26.72
N ARG A 222 1.69 3.25 -26.57
CA ARG A 222 2.05 4.15 -27.68
C ARG A 222 3.53 4.04 -28.05
N THR A 223 3.92 4.53 -29.24
CA THR A 223 5.32 4.71 -29.61
C THR A 223 5.89 6.01 -29.00
N SER A 224 7.23 6.12 -28.91
CA SER A 224 7.88 7.35 -28.41
C SER A 224 7.54 8.56 -29.28
N GLU A 225 7.43 8.38 -30.59
CA GLU A 225 7.06 9.42 -31.56
C GLU A 225 5.65 9.96 -31.31
N GLN A 226 4.70 9.08 -30.96
CA GLN A 226 3.33 9.47 -30.62
C GLN A 226 3.22 10.28 -29.32
N LEU A 227 4.16 10.11 -28.38
CA LEU A 227 4.23 10.91 -27.15
C LEU A 227 4.80 12.30 -27.40
N THR A 228 5.71 12.46 -28.36
CA THR A 228 6.37 13.75 -28.68
C THR A 228 5.57 14.60 -29.67
N GLY A 229 4.40 14.14 -30.13
CA GLY A 229 3.56 14.84 -31.11
C GLY A 229 4.18 14.97 -32.50
N LYS A 230 5.22 14.18 -32.83
CA LYS A 230 5.71 14.05 -34.19
C LYS A 230 4.81 13.09 -34.95
N PRO A 231 4.22 13.50 -36.11
CA PRO A 231 3.46 12.58 -36.96
C PRO A 231 4.40 11.46 -37.44
N ASP A 232 3.85 10.26 -37.52
CA ASP A 232 4.53 9.11 -38.12
C ASP A 232 4.99 9.48 -39.55
N ALA A 233 6.27 9.29 -39.84
CA ALA A 233 6.87 9.54 -41.15
C ALA A 233 6.54 8.39 -42.13
#